data_14d2423880516f5ea47da14389ad6736
#
_entry.id   14d2423880516f5ea47da14389ad6736
#
_cell.length_a   1.000
_cell.length_b   1.000
_cell.length_c   1.000
_cell.angle_alpha   90.00
_cell.angle_beta   90.00
_cell.angle_gamma   90.00
#
_symmetry.space_group_name_H-M   'P 1'
#
loop_
_entity.id
_entity.type
_entity.pdbx_description
1 polymer ?
#
loop_
_entity_poly.entity_id
_entity_poly.type
_entity_poly.pdbx_seq_one_letter_code
_entity_poly.pdbx_strand_id
1 'polypeptide(L)'
;GDPRMERPLFIHHPNAYTLSFEEVVGVCDCCGQPRALRYRGPFYSVLSPDYLCPWCIADGRAAASYEGEFTGWCDIEGVSPDPADPPPTIARELLLEICERTPGYSSWQQSVWLSHCERPCAFLGFAGNEDLLPILDQVRPDVAAVNPRDADWVLAHLSRDGMMVGCLFQCLECGQHRLHVDLG
;
A
#
# COMPACT_ATOMS: atom_id res chain seq x y z
N GLY A 1 -30.03 16.80 5.70
CA GLY A 1 -30.08 15.42 6.00
C GLY A 1 -28.78 14.79 5.62
N ASP A 2 -28.03 14.44 6.56
CA ASP A 2 -26.75 13.77 6.43
C ASP A 2 -27.00 12.26 6.36
N PRO A 3 -26.98 11.63 5.19
CA PRO A 3 -26.67 10.25 5.19
C PRO A 3 -25.17 10.22 5.46
N ARG A 4 -24.81 9.87 6.66
CA ARG A 4 -23.44 9.51 7.00
C ARG A 4 -23.04 8.43 6.03
N MET A 5 -22.49 8.86 4.90
CA MET A 5 -21.89 7.93 3.97
C MET A 5 -20.82 7.19 4.76
N GLU A 6 -21.04 5.91 4.97
CA GLU A 6 -20.04 5.07 5.58
C GLU A 6 -18.74 5.20 4.80
N ARG A 7 -17.64 5.36 5.50
CA ARG A 7 -16.31 5.38 4.89
C ARG A 7 -16.10 4.09 4.13
N PRO A 8 -15.60 4.13 2.89
CA PRO A 8 -15.26 2.91 2.18
C PRO A 8 -14.19 2.13 2.93
N LEU A 9 -14.31 0.81 2.91
CA LEU A 9 -13.30 -0.10 3.45
C LEU A 9 -12.34 -0.49 2.33
N PHE A 10 -11.04 -0.41 2.63
CA PHE A 10 -9.98 -0.82 1.71
C PHE A 10 -9.42 -2.15 2.19
N ILE A 11 -9.87 -3.25 1.60
CA ILE A 11 -9.47 -4.59 2.05
C ILE A 11 -7.97 -4.85 1.90
N HIS A 12 -7.33 -4.21 0.91
CA HIS A 12 -5.89 -4.30 0.71
C HIS A 12 -5.08 -3.28 1.51
N HIS A 13 -5.75 -2.35 2.19
CA HIS A 13 -5.10 -1.37 3.07
C HIS A 13 -6.04 -1.05 4.25
N PRO A 14 -6.24 -2.00 5.15
CA PRO A 14 -7.25 -1.86 6.22
C PRO A 14 -6.99 -0.70 7.18
N ASN A 15 -5.74 -0.28 7.35
CA ASN A 15 -5.35 0.84 8.21
C ASN A 15 -5.13 2.15 7.44
N ALA A 16 -5.68 2.27 6.23
CA ALA A 16 -5.46 3.41 5.36
C ALA A 16 -5.82 4.75 6.00
N TYR A 17 -6.89 4.80 6.77
CA TYR A 17 -7.33 6.06 7.39
C TYR A 17 -6.34 6.62 8.38
N THR A 18 -5.61 5.77 9.07
CA THR A 18 -4.53 6.19 9.99
C THR A 18 -3.25 6.53 9.24
N LEU A 19 -2.93 5.79 8.18
CA LEU A 19 -1.63 5.84 7.52
C LEU A 19 -1.58 6.78 6.31
N SER A 20 -2.69 6.92 5.60
CA SER A 20 -2.69 7.60 4.29
C SER A 20 -3.72 8.71 4.16
N PHE A 21 -4.43 9.04 5.22
CA PHE A 21 -5.37 10.17 5.26
C PHE A 21 -5.08 11.09 6.42
N GLU A 22 -5.49 12.34 6.27
CA GLU A 22 -5.43 13.33 7.34
C GLU A 22 -6.79 14.03 7.49
N GLU A 23 -7.08 14.48 8.70
CA GLU A 23 -8.30 15.22 8.99
C GLU A 23 -8.11 16.69 8.62
N VAL A 24 -8.47 17.02 7.38
CA VAL A 24 -8.41 18.38 6.85
C VAL A 24 -9.71 18.65 6.09
N VAL A 25 -10.49 19.59 6.60
CA VAL A 25 -11.73 20.01 5.91
C VAL A 25 -11.38 20.77 4.64
N GLY A 26 -11.99 20.36 3.54
CA GLY A 26 -11.78 20.98 2.24
C GLY A 26 -12.74 20.42 1.21
N VAL A 27 -12.51 20.80 -0.05
CA VAL A 27 -13.31 20.34 -1.19
C VAL A 27 -12.49 19.35 -1.99
N CYS A 28 -13.05 18.16 -2.24
CA CYS A 28 -12.40 17.17 -3.08
C CYS A 28 -12.32 17.65 -4.53
N ASP A 29 -11.09 17.63 -5.08
CA ASP A 29 -10.89 18.06 -6.48
C ASP A 29 -11.58 17.15 -7.49
N CYS A 30 -11.80 15.89 -7.14
CA CYS A 30 -12.44 14.92 -8.03
C CYS A 30 -13.96 15.03 -8.04
N CYS A 31 -14.61 14.96 -6.88
CA CYS A 31 -16.08 15.00 -6.82
C CYS A 31 -16.68 16.37 -6.51
N GLY A 32 -15.86 17.35 -6.15
CA GLY A 32 -16.32 18.70 -5.84
C GLY A 32 -17.12 18.85 -4.55
N GLN A 33 -17.17 17.81 -3.72
CA GLN A 33 -17.91 17.82 -2.46
C GLN A 33 -17.04 18.26 -1.28
N PRO A 34 -17.64 18.93 -0.28
CA PRO A 34 -16.96 19.16 1.00
C PRO A 34 -16.65 17.83 1.67
N ARG A 35 -15.42 17.68 2.15
CA ARG A 35 -14.94 16.47 2.80
C ARG A 35 -14.12 16.83 4.03
N ALA A 36 -14.00 15.86 4.94
CA ALA A 36 -13.21 16.01 6.16
C ALA A 36 -11.89 15.24 6.13
N LEU A 37 -11.72 14.30 5.19
CA LEU A 37 -10.54 13.45 5.08
C LEU A 37 -9.86 13.65 3.72
N ARG A 38 -8.59 14.04 3.78
CA ARG A 38 -7.75 14.24 2.60
C ARG A 38 -6.71 13.14 2.50
N TYR A 39 -6.58 12.55 1.32
CA TYR A 39 -5.51 11.61 1.01
C TYR A 39 -4.15 12.33 1.03
N ARG A 40 -3.17 11.72 1.68
CA ARG A 40 -1.81 12.27 1.81
C ARG A 40 -0.71 11.32 1.34
N GLY A 41 -1.10 10.19 0.73
CA GLY A 41 -0.14 9.23 0.19
C GLY A 41 0.28 9.56 -1.24
N PRO A 42 1.03 8.66 -1.87
CA PRO A 42 1.48 8.86 -3.25
C PRO A 42 0.33 8.75 -4.25
N PHE A 43 0.39 9.57 -5.29
CA PHE A 43 -0.49 9.51 -6.45
C PHE A 43 0.33 9.92 -7.67
N TYR A 44 0.51 9.00 -8.59
CA TYR A 44 1.34 9.19 -9.78
C TYR A 44 0.46 9.60 -10.95
N SER A 45 0.47 10.88 -11.28
CA SER A 45 -0.33 11.49 -12.32
C SER A 45 0.38 12.72 -12.86
N VAL A 46 0.16 13.05 -14.11
CA VAL A 46 0.64 14.31 -14.70
C VAL A 46 -0.11 15.50 -14.08
N LEU A 47 -1.40 15.31 -13.84
CA LEU A 47 -2.22 16.28 -13.10
C LEU A 47 -2.15 15.94 -11.61
N SER A 48 -1.82 16.93 -10.79
CA SER A 48 -1.62 16.73 -9.35
C SER A 48 -2.78 17.33 -8.55
N PRO A 49 -3.82 16.55 -8.23
CA PRO A 49 -4.89 17.04 -7.37
C PRO A 49 -4.36 17.26 -5.94
N ASP A 50 -4.81 18.35 -5.32
CA ASP A 50 -4.43 18.65 -3.94
C ASP A 50 -5.26 17.88 -2.91
N TYR A 51 -6.53 17.61 -3.23
CA TYR A 51 -7.45 16.98 -2.30
C TYR A 51 -8.21 15.85 -2.98
N LEU A 52 -7.93 14.63 -2.55
CA LEU A 52 -8.70 13.44 -2.94
C LEU A 52 -9.36 12.85 -1.70
N CYS A 53 -10.67 12.58 -1.80
CA CYS A 53 -11.42 11.96 -0.71
C CYS A 53 -11.43 10.43 -0.85
N PRO A 54 -11.71 9.69 0.26
CA PRO A 54 -11.73 8.23 0.22
C PRO A 54 -12.72 7.63 -0.78
N TRP A 55 -13.87 8.25 -0.97
CA TRP A 55 -14.91 7.74 -1.88
C TRP A 55 -14.45 7.76 -3.33
N CYS A 56 -13.76 8.83 -3.76
CA CYS A 56 -13.24 8.92 -5.12
C CYS A 56 -12.09 7.96 -5.39
N ILE A 57 -11.34 7.59 -4.36
CA ILE A 57 -10.32 6.54 -4.45
C ILE A 57 -10.99 5.19 -4.59
N ALA A 58 -11.91 4.86 -3.70
CA ALA A 58 -12.55 3.55 -3.62
C ALA A 58 -13.34 3.18 -4.88
N ASP A 59 -14.00 4.15 -5.52
CA ASP A 59 -14.82 3.90 -6.72
C ASP A 59 -14.04 4.05 -8.04
N GLY A 60 -12.76 4.42 -7.98
CA GLY A 60 -11.91 4.55 -9.16
C GLY A 60 -12.02 5.89 -9.90
N ARG A 61 -12.88 6.81 -9.47
CA ARG A 61 -13.03 8.11 -10.15
C ARG A 61 -11.76 8.94 -10.13
N ALA A 62 -11.02 8.92 -9.01
CA ALA A 62 -9.78 9.67 -8.90
C ALA A 62 -8.77 9.22 -9.95
N ALA A 63 -8.51 7.92 -10.02
CA ALA A 63 -7.58 7.36 -11.00
C ALA A 63 -8.02 7.66 -12.44
N ALA A 64 -9.30 7.50 -12.74
CA ALA A 64 -9.84 7.75 -14.07
C ALA A 64 -9.78 9.23 -14.45
N SER A 65 -10.18 10.13 -13.56
CA SER A 65 -10.23 11.57 -13.85
C SER A 65 -8.86 12.20 -14.05
N TYR A 66 -7.86 11.68 -13.36
CA TYR A 66 -6.49 12.23 -13.40
C TYR A 66 -5.51 11.34 -14.18
N GLU A 67 -6.02 10.27 -14.80
CA GLU A 67 -5.16 9.29 -15.49
C GLU A 67 -3.96 8.87 -14.63
N GLY A 68 -4.25 8.55 -13.37
CA GLY A 68 -3.24 8.31 -12.35
C GLY A 68 -3.36 6.97 -11.65
N GLU A 69 -2.37 6.67 -10.82
CA GLU A 69 -2.34 5.46 -10.03
C GLU A 69 -1.73 5.72 -8.66
N PHE A 70 -2.21 5.00 -7.65
CA PHE A 70 -1.72 5.10 -6.26
C PHE A 70 -0.48 4.22 -6.05
N THR A 71 -0.39 3.13 -6.76
CA THR A 71 0.75 2.21 -6.79
C THR A 71 1.03 1.86 -8.25
N GLY A 72 2.29 1.87 -8.65
CA GLY A 72 2.68 1.52 -10.01
C GLY A 72 2.41 0.06 -10.32
N TRP A 73 1.98 -0.23 -11.53
CA TRP A 73 1.72 -1.59 -12.02
C TRP A 73 2.89 -2.53 -11.76
N CYS A 74 4.11 -2.09 -12.11
CA CYS A 74 5.32 -2.88 -11.96
C CYS A 74 5.88 -2.89 -10.54
N ASP A 75 5.29 -2.14 -9.62
CA ASP A 75 5.67 -2.13 -8.21
C ASP A 75 4.97 -3.24 -7.41
N ILE A 76 4.00 -3.91 -8.03
CA ILE A 76 3.34 -5.06 -7.43
C ILE A 76 4.18 -6.31 -7.70
N GLU A 77 4.54 -7.01 -6.64
CA GLU A 77 5.29 -8.27 -6.75
C GLU A 77 4.51 -9.28 -7.58
N GLY A 78 5.16 -9.86 -8.56
CA GLY A 78 4.54 -10.79 -9.52
C GLY A 78 4.28 -10.15 -10.89
N VAL A 79 4.51 -8.84 -11.04
CA VAL A 79 4.39 -8.13 -12.31
C VAL A 79 5.78 -7.75 -12.79
N SER A 80 6.17 -8.26 -13.98
CA SER A 80 7.44 -7.92 -14.58
C SER A 80 7.35 -6.61 -15.38
N PRO A 81 8.37 -5.72 -15.30
CA PRO A 81 8.46 -4.56 -16.17
C PRO A 81 8.86 -4.92 -17.60
N ASP A 82 9.37 -6.14 -17.86
CA ASP A 82 9.80 -6.57 -19.18
C ASP A 82 8.61 -7.13 -19.99
N PRO A 83 8.23 -6.48 -21.11
CA PRO A 83 7.14 -6.97 -21.95
C PRO A 83 7.42 -8.32 -22.61
N ALA A 84 8.67 -8.79 -22.63
CA ALA A 84 9.03 -10.11 -23.12
C ALA A 84 8.72 -11.23 -22.13
N ASP A 85 8.54 -10.89 -20.85
CA ASP A 85 8.19 -11.87 -19.84
C ASP A 85 6.71 -12.30 -19.96
N PRO A 86 6.36 -13.48 -19.45
CA PRO A 86 4.99 -13.92 -19.43
C PRO A 86 4.09 -12.93 -18.65
N PRO A 87 2.80 -12.82 -19.03
CA PRO A 87 1.87 -11.99 -18.27
C PRO A 87 1.76 -12.49 -16.83
N PRO A 88 1.41 -11.59 -15.88
CA PRO A 88 1.30 -11.97 -14.47
C PRO A 88 0.20 -13.02 -14.27
N THR A 89 0.42 -13.92 -13.30
CA THR A 89 -0.59 -14.92 -12.90
C THR A 89 -1.67 -14.31 -12.01
N ILE A 90 -1.41 -13.14 -11.43
CA ILE A 90 -2.38 -12.40 -10.63
C ILE A 90 -3.49 -11.87 -11.55
N ALA A 91 -4.74 -12.03 -11.15
CA ALA A 91 -5.88 -11.52 -11.91
C ALA A 91 -5.77 -10.01 -12.13
N ARG A 92 -6.04 -9.56 -13.36
CA ARG A 92 -5.94 -8.15 -13.74
C ARG A 92 -6.78 -7.25 -12.84
N GLU A 93 -7.98 -7.67 -12.47
CA GLU A 93 -8.89 -6.90 -11.62
C GLU A 93 -8.27 -6.60 -10.24
N LEU A 94 -7.52 -7.55 -9.68
CA LEU A 94 -6.83 -7.36 -8.40
C LEU A 94 -5.67 -6.39 -8.53
N LEU A 95 -4.94 -6.45 -9.63
CA LEU A 95 -3.85 -5.50 -9.90
C LEU A 95 -4.39 -4.08 -10.08
N LEU A 96 -5.48 -3.93 -10.83
CA LEU A 96 -6.12 -2.62 -11.01
C LEU A 96 -6.70 -2.07 -9.72
N GLU A 97 -7.21 -2.93 -8.84
CA GLU A 97 -7.69 -2.50 -7.53
C GLU A 97 -6.56 -1.88 -6.70
N ILE A 98 -5.38 -2.49 -6.71
CA ILE A 98 -4.21 -1.92 -6.02
C ILE A 98 -3.77 -0.60 -6.66
N CYS A 99 -3.67 -0.55 -7.98
CA CYS A 99 -3.18 0.64 -8.68
C CYS A 99 -4.15 1.82 -8.61
N GLU A 100 -5.45 1.57 -8.74
CA GLU A 100 -6.44 2.60 -9.03
C GLU A 100 -7.46 2.84 -7.92
N ARG A 101 -7.67 1.89 -7.00
CA ARG A 101 -8.74 1.97 -5.99
C ARG A 101 -8.29 1.67 -4.57
N THR A 102 -6.99 1.66 -4.33
CA THR A 102 -6.44 1.41 -3.00
C THR A 102 -5.46 2.51 -2.63
N PRO A 103 -5.61 3.14 -1.46
CA PRO A 103 -4.63 4.12 -0.99
C PRO A 103 -3.23 3.49 -0.94
N GLY A 104 -2.25 4.19 -1.48
CA GLY A 104 -0.86 3.79 -1.38
C GLY A 104 -0.26 4.15 -0.02
N TYR A 105 1.02 3.85 0.15
CA TYR A 105 1.78 4.25 1.32
C TYR A 105 3.10 4.90 0.88
N SER A 106 3.59 5.82 1.70
CA SER A 106 4.86 6.51 1.44
C SER A 106 6.04 5.70 1.98
N SER A 107 7.11 5.61 1.20
CA SER A 107 8.35 4.94 1.58
C SER A 107 9.55 5.83 1.27
N TRP A 108 10.69 5.53 1.89
CA TRP A 108 11.96 6.22 1.60
C TRP A 108 12.48 5.87 0.21
N GLN A 109 12.40 4.60 -0.12
CA GLN A 109 12.73 4.06 -1.43
C GLN A 109 11.45 3.86 -2.23
N GLN A 110 11.53 3.18 -3.34
CA GLN A 110 10.37 2.86 -4.15
C GLN A 110 9.43 1.93 -3.37
N SER A 111 8.16 2.29 -3.33
CA SER A 111 7.13 1.47 -2.70
C SER A 111 6.98 0.15 -3.45
N VAL A 112 6.91 -0.93 -2.71
CA VAL A 112 6.68 -2.28 -3.22
C VAL A 112 5.39 -2.81 -2.62
N TRP A 113 4.57 -3.47 -3.43
CA TRP A 113 3.37 -4.15 -2.95
C TRP A 113 3.59 -5.65 -3.02
N LEU A 114 3.69 -6.31 -1.87
CA LEU A 114 3.94 -7.74 -1.82
C LEU A 114 2.69 -8.54 -2.17
N SER A 115 2.90 -9.70 -2.75
CA SER A 115 1.86 -10.65 -3.15
C SER A 115 2.10 -12.01 -2.50
N HIS A 116 1.04 -12.82 -2.40
CA HIS A 116 1.10 -14.20 -1.92
C HIS A 116 -0.16 -14.93 -2.38
N CYS A 117 -0.07 -16.23 -2.64
CA CYS A 117 -1.20 -17.01 -3.18
C CYS A 117 -1.79 -16.38 -4.45
N GLU A 118 -0.92 -15.92 -5.35
CA GLU A 118 -1.29 -15.34 -6.65
C GLU A 118 -2.25 -14.14 -6.54
N ARG A 119 -2.09 -13.35 -5.48
CA ARG A 119 -2.85 -12.11 -5.29
C ARG A 119 -2.05 -11.09 -4.47
N PRO A 120 -2.33 -9.79 -4.60
CA PRO A 120 -1.73 -8.80 -3.71
C PRO A 120 -2.13 -9.04 -2.26
N CYS A 121 -1.18 -8.89 -1.35
CA CYS A 121 -1.45 -8.90 0.09
C CYS A 121 -2.16 -7.63 0.54
N ALA A 122 -2.70 -7.65 1.76
CA ALA A 122 -3.08 -6.42 2.43
C ALA A 122 -1.84 -5.78 3.05
N PHE A 123 -1.67 -4.47 2.85
CA PHE A 123 -0.68 -3.67 3.56
C PHE A 123 -1.23 -3.32 4.94
N LEU A 124 -0.56 -3.77 6.00
CA LEU A 124 -1.01 -3.55 7.37
C LEU A 124 -0.44 -2.29 8.01
N GLY A 125 0.70 -1.82 7.52
CA GLY A 125 1.36 -0.64 8.05
C GLY A 125 2.85 -0.84 8.28
N PHE A 126 3.46 0.13 8.94
CA PHE A 126 4.87 0.10 9.28
C PHE A 126 5.10 -0.67 10.57
N ALA A 127 6.20 -1.41 10.63
CA ALA A 127 6.52 -2.29 11.75
C ALA A 127 7.97 -2.15 12.17
N GLY A 128 8.19 -2.09 13.47
CA GLY A 128 9.50 -2.27 14.09
C GLY A 128 9.65 -3.68 14.64
N ASN A 129 10.81 -3.96 15.24
CA ASN A 129 11.12 -5.28 15.79
C ASN A 129 10.05 -5.78 16.77
N GLU A 130 9.58 -4.91 17.68
CA GLU A 130 8.59 -5.28 18.69
C GLU A 130 7.28 -5.78 18.08
N ASP A 131 6.84 -5.15 16.98
CA ASP A 131 5.62 -5.52 16.28
C ASP A 131 5.72 -6.89 15.62
N LEU A 132 6.93 -7.29 15.26
CA LEU A 132 7.20 -8.51 14.50
C LEU A 132 7.50 -9.72 15.38
N LEU A 133 7.72 -9.55 16.68
CA LEU A 133 8.08 -10.65 17.58
C LEU A 133 7.16 -11.87 17.45
N PRO A 134 5.82 -11.73 17.38
CA PRO A 134 4.93 -12.87 17.25
C PRO A 134 5.02 -13.60 15.91
N ILE A 135 5.59 -12.97 14.88
CA ILE A 135 5.58 -13.48 13.50
C ILE A 135 6.97 -13.53 12.88
N LEU A 136 8.04 -13.48 13.68
CA LEU A 136 9.42 -13.46 13.16
C LEU A 136 9.70 -14.62 12.21
N ASP A 137 9.23 -15.82 12.51
CA ASP A 137 9.43 -17.00 11.67
C ASP A 137 8.78 -16.85 10.29
N GLN A 138 7.67 -16.12 10.22
CA GLN A 138 6.96 -15.88 8.95
C GLN A 138 7.72 -14.87 8.07
N VAL A 139 8.23 -13.80 8.65
CA VAL A 139 8.83 -12.68 7.89
C VAL A 139 10.33 -12.79 7.70
N ARG A 140 11.02 -13.62 8.50
CA ARG A 140 12.45 -13.81 8.37
C ARG A 140 12.90 -14.24 6.97
N PRO A 141 12.22 -15.15 6.27
CA PRO A 141 12.61 -15.52 4.91
C PRO A 141 12.66 -14.34 3.94
N ASP A 142 11.76 -13.38 4.07
CA ASP A 142 11.76 -12.18 3.22
C ASP A 142 13.00 -11.33 3.46
N VAL A 143 13.39 -11.14 4.71
CA VAL A 143 14.58 -10.38 5.07
C VAL A 143 15.85 -11.14 4.63
N ALA A 144 15.89 -12.45 4.83
CA ALA A 144 17.02 -13.29 4.45
C ALA A 144 17.22 -13.34 2.92
N ALA A 145 16.15 -13.22 2.14
CA ALA A 145 16.25 -13.19 0.68
C ALA A 145 17.04 -11.98 0.17
N VAL A 146 16.96 -10.85 0.87
CA VAL A 146 17.66 -9.61 0.52
C VAL A 146 18.99 -9.48 1.28
N ASN A 147 19.01 -9.91 2.54
CA ASN A 147 20.16 -9.80 3.44
C ASN A 147 20.47 -11.15 4.08
N PRO A 148 21.00 -12.10 3.31
CA PRO A 148 21.14 -13.48 3.80
C PRO A 148 22.10 -13.64 4.99
N ARG A 149 23.07 -12.74 5.13
CA ARG A 149 24.05 -12.79 6.23
C ARG A 149 23.59 -12.08 7.49
N ASP A 150 22.74 -11.06 7.32
CA ASP A 150 22.41 -10.09 8.37
C ASP A 150 20.92 -10.07 8.70
N ALA A 151 20.16 -11.08 8.31
CA ALA A 151 18.69 -11.10 8.48
C ALA A 151 18.27 -10.87 9.94
N ASP A 152 18.92 -11.55 10.89
CA ASP A 152 18.58 -11.41 12.31
C ASP A 152 18.96 -10.03 12.85
N TRP A 153 20.08 -9.48 12.40
CA TRP A 153 20.49 -8.13 12.76
C TRP A 153 19.50 -7.09 12.21
N VAL A 154 19.10 -7.21 10.96
CA VAL A 154 18.11 -6.32 10.33
C VAL A 154 16.81 -6.36 11.10
N LEU A 155 16.28 -7.57 11.37
CA LEU A 155 15.02 -7.73 12.13
C LEU A 155 15.11 -7.09 13.52
N ALA A 156 16.26 -7.26 14.20
CA ALA A 156 16.46 -6.70 15.54
C ALA A 156 16.51 -5.16 15.55
N HIS A 157 16.89 -4.55 14.43
CA HIS A 157 17.10 -3.10 14.32
C HIS A 157 16.00 -2.36 13.57
N LEU A 158 14.93 -3.05 13.16
CA LEU A 158 13.77 -2.39 12.56
C LEU A 158 13.07 -1.50 13.59
N SER A 159 12.68 -0.31 13.14
CA SER A 159 11.96 0.67 13.95
C SER A 159 10.91 1.36 13.09
N ARG A 160 9.73 1.61 13.66
CA ARG A 160 8.66 2.34 12.95
C ARG A 160 9.08 3.74 12.52
N ASP A 161 9.90 4.39 13.33
CA ASP A 161 10.29 5.80 13.16
C ASP A 161 11.74 5.97 12.75
N GLY A 162 12.46 4.87 12.55
CA GLY A 162 13.89 4.87 12.23
C GLY A 162 14.18 4.88 10.74
N MET A 163 15.46 4.71 10.43
CA MET A 163 15.95 4.65 9.05
C MET A 163 15.78 3.26 8.42
N MET A 164 15.47 2.25 9.22
CA MET A 164 15.07 0.92 8.74
C MET A 164 13.69 0.62 9.27
N VAL A 165 12.73 0.53 8.36
CA VAL A 165 11.31 0.32 8.68
C VAL A 165 10.82 -0.94 7.99
N GLY A 166 10.04 -1.74 8.69
CA GLY A 166 9.32 -2.86 8.08
C GLY A 166 8.00 -2.38 7.46
N CYS A 167 7.77 -2.74 6.21
CA CYS A 167 6.47 -2.60 5.57
C CYS A 167 5.80 -3.96 5.67
N LEU A 168 4.77 -4.05 6.52
CA LEU A 168 4.13 -5.33 6.87
C LEU A 168 2.92 -5.59 6.00
N PHE A 169 2.88 -6.79 5.43
CA PHE A 169 1.79 -7.28 4.59
C PHE A 169 1.24 -8.58 5.14
N GLN A 170 0.00 -8.89 4.80
CA GLN A 170 -0.63 -10.15 5.13
C GLN A 170 -1.43 -10.68 3.94
N CYS A 171 -1.23 -11.95 3.61
CA CYS A 171 -2.00 -12.61 2.57
C CYS A 171 -3.48 -12.73 2.98
N LEU A 172 -4.37 -12.29 2.10
CA LEU A 172 -5.81 -12.37 2.33
C LEU A 172 -6.38 -13.78 2.15
N GLU A 173 -5.62 -14.70 1.50
CA GLU A 173 -6.04 -16.09 1.32
C GLU A 173 -5.66 -16.97 2.50
N CYS A 174 -4.38 -16.99 2.87
CA CYS A 174 -3.87 -17.94 3.87
C CYS A 174 -3.42 -17.29 5.18
N GLY A 175 -3.41 -15.96 5.27
CA GLY A 175 -2.99 -15.24 6.47
C GLY A 175 -1.48 -15.13 6.68
N GLN A 176 -0.66 -15.66 5.76
CA GLN A 176 0.79 -15.55 5.83
C GLN A 176 1.22 -14.08 5.85
N HIS A 177 2.06 -13.73 6.82
CA HIS A 177 2.67 -12.38 6.85
C HIS A 177 3.90 -12.34 5.95
N ARG A 178 4.10 -11.16 5.36
CA ARG A 178 5.24 -10.85 4.53
C ARG A 178 5.80 -9.49 4.90
N LEU A 179 7.06 -9.25 4.63
CA LEU A 179 7.74 -8.02 5.02
C LEU A 179 8.64 -7.50 3.91
N HIS A 180 8.54 -6.20 3.66
CA HIS A 180 9.50 -5.46 2.86
C HIS A 180 10.24 -4.47 3.76
N VAL A 181 11.57 -4.48 3.73
CA VAL A 181 12.39 -3.55 4.52
C VAL A 181 12.66 -2.30 3.70
N ASP A 182 12.24 -1.15 4.22
CA ASP A 182 12.47 0.15 3.62
C ASP A 182 13.64 0.84 4.34
N LEU A 183 14.60 1.32 3.56
CA LEU A 183 15.81 1.96 4.07
C LEU A 183 15.78 3.45 3.75
N GLY A 184 15.92 4.26 4.78
CA GLY A 184 16.05 5.72 4.65
C GLY A 184 17.47 6.18 4.34
#